data_7984340b9d782c265b76404f5ef34051
#
_entry.id   7984340b9d782c265b76404f5ef34051
#
_cell.length_a   1.000
_cell.length_b   1.000
_cell.length_c   1.000
_cell.angle_alpha   90.00
_cell.angle_beta   90.00
_cell.angle_gamma   90.00
#
_symmetry.space_group_name_H-M   'P 1'
#
loop_
_entity.id
_entity.type
_entity.pdbx_description
1 polymer ?
#
loop_
_entity_poly.entity_id
_entity_poly.type
_entity_poly.pdbx_seq_one_letter_code
_entity_poly.pdbx_strand_id
1 'polypeptide(L)'
;NSEIESRLESIVNSYQRTTVSAEAYYQLGQIYTSEKWNPEKAKEYYEMVSKEYSRSLFSPLARGKLNSIKLYEDASDALVLHENIINISIKNEKADTTSLAISQEKTPDRSIPELYYQIADLEAFSFNRHDKSIDYLKKILEEYPLSEFVAKARFAMVHIYDSRGDIDSANTVKKQLFDLHPNSDYSQYLDPEFDAKPNLQESLMVEAESILNSNPTKAVKLYKSALSADSLGKYADIAAFAVGHYYDQEAILDSAIKYYGWFSASKTKTEYSEEAFKRLATLSSVMKTLNPDTLKNEPLEGD
;
A
#
# COMPACT_ATOMS: atom_id res chain seq x y z
N ASN A 1 31.10 -16.63 -11.16
CA ASN A 1 30.82 -16.17 -9.77
C ASN A 1 31.42 -17.08 -8.69
N SER A 2 31.47 -18.43 -8.88
CA SER A 2 32.13 -19.34 -7.94
C SER A 2 33.62 -19.07 -7.76
N GLU A 3 34.31 -18.58 -8.79
CA GLU A 3 35.72 -18.21 -8.70
C GLU A 3 35.96 -16.96 -7.86
N ILE A 4 35.06 -15.94 -7.97
CA ILE A 4 35.13 -14.73 -7.16
C ILE A 4 34.93 -15.07 -5.70
N GLU A 5 33.93 -15.89 -5.41
CA GLU A 5 33.62 -16.35 -4.05
C GLU A 5 34.82 -17.08 -3.44
N SER A 6 35.41 -18.06 -4.16
CA SER A 6 36.59 -18.80 -3.70
C SER A 6 37.79 -17.90 -3.43
N ARG A 7 38.00 -16.86 -4.26
CA ARG A 7 39.03 -15.85 -4.03
C ARG A 7 38.79 -15.02 -2.80
N LEU A 8 37.53 -14.57 -2.56
CA LEU A 8 37.15 -13.83 -1.36
C LEU A 8 37.32 -14.68 -0.10
N GLU A 9 36.92 -15.97 -0.15
CA GLU A 9 37.13 -16.92 0.95
C GLU A 9 38.63 -17.11 1.24
N SER A 10 39.47 -17.17 0.22
CA SER A 10 40.94 -17.23 0.38
C SER A 10 41.47 -15.96 1.07
N ILE A 11 40.95 -14.78 0.72
CA ILE A 11 41.35 -13.51 1.32
C ILE A 11 41.00 -13.48 2.81
N VAL A 12 39.78 -13.85 3.20
CA VAL A 12 39.36 -13.83 4.62
C VAL A 12 40.18 -14.80 5.45
N ASN A 13 40.62 -15.90 4.88
CA ASN A 13 41.48 -16.88 5.56
C ASN A 13 42.93 -16.42 5.69
N SER A 14 43.44 -15.69 4.70
CA SER A 14 44.87 -15.30 4.63
C SER A 14 45.15 -13.96 5.32
N TYR A 15 44.19 -13.04 5.39
CA TYR A 15 44.38 -11.70 5.87
C TYR A 15 43.47 -11.35 7.05
N GLN A 16 43.36 -12.26 8.02
CA GLN A 16 42.50 -12.07 9.19
C GLN A 16 42.77 -10.77 9.95
N ARG A 17 41.71 -10.17 10.50
CA ARG A 17 41.73 -8.94 11.32
C ARG A 17 42.29 -7.72 10.58
N THR A 18 42.04 -7.62 9.30
CA THR A 18 42.45 -6.51 8.45
C THR A 18 41.26 -5.82 7.79
N THR A 19 41.49 -4.63 7.22
CA THR A 19 40.50 -3.95 6.38
C THR A 19 40.15 -4.77 5.14
N VAL A 20 41.11 -5.54 4.64
CA VAL A 20 40.95 -6.35 3.41
C VAL A 20 40.02 -7.53 3.67
N SER A 21 40.18 -8.23 4.81
CA SER A 21 39.24 -9.32 5.18
C SER A 21 37.83 -8.77 5.49
N ALA A 22 37.74 -7.60 6.12
CA ALA A 22 36.43 -6.97 6.36
C ALA A 22 35.72 -6.61 5.06
N GLU A 23 36.45 -6.08 4.06
CA GLU A 23 35.90 -5.83 2.72
C GLU A 23 35.48 -7.14 2.03
N ALA A 24 36.31 -8.17 2.07
CA ALA A 24 36.00 -9.46 1.46
C ALA A 24 34.73 -10.08 2.07
N TYR A 25 34.54 -10.01 3.40
CA TYR A 25 33.31 -10.43 4.06
C TYR A 25 32.09 -9.61 3.60
N TYR A 26 32.23 -8.29 3.43
CA TYR A 26 31.16 -7.47 2.91
C TYR A 26 30.75 -7.87 1.49
N GLN A 27 31.74 -8.13 0.60
CA GLN A 27 31.48 -8.58 -0.76
C GLN A 27 30.84 -9.99 -0.80
N LEU A 28 31.28 -10.91 0.05
CA LEU A 28 30.61 -12.19 0.22
C LEU A 28 29.13 -12.00 0.62
N GLY A 29 28.86 -11.16 1.61
CA GLY A 29 27.49 -10.81 1.98
C GLY A 29 26.68 -10.28 0.81
N GLN A 30 27.25 -9.42 -0.05
CA GLN A 30 26.58 -8.92 -1.25
C GLN A 30 26.23 -10.05 -2.24
N ILE A 31 27.15 -10.98 -2.51
CA ILE A 31 26.88 -12.13 -3.39
C ILE A 31 25.70 -12.94 -2.88
N TYR A 32 25.61 -13.13 -1.55
CA TYR A 32 24.53 -13.91 -0.94
C TYR A 32 23.21 -13.15 -0.83
N THR A 33 23.19 -11.83 -0.91
CA THR A 33 21.95 -11.05 -0.99
C THR A 33 21.49 -10.83 -2.43
N SER A 34 22.39 -10.55 -3.38
CA SER A 34 22.01 -10.15 -4.73
C SER A 34 21.89 -11.31 -5.71
N GLU A 35 22.81 -12.28 -5.66
CA GLU A 35 22.91 -13.33 -6.67
C GLU A 35 22.33 -14.68 -6.19
N LYS A 36 22.76 -15.13 -5.00
CA LYS A 36 22.40 -16.46 -4.50
C LYS A 36 21.12 -16.46 -3.67
N TRP A 37 20.72 -15.33 -3.18
CA TRP A 37 19.60 -15.15 -2.26
C TRP A 37 19.57 -16.17 -1.11
N ASN A 38 20.51 -15.99 -0.22
CA ASN A 38 20.55 -16.70 1.04
C ASN A 38 20.76 -15.68 2.19
N PRO A 39 19.69 -15.08 2.70
CA PRO A 39 19.75 -14.05 3.73
C PRO A 39 20.49 -14.49 5.00
N GLU A 40 20.32 -15.73 5.42
CA GLU A 40 20.99 -16.27 6.61
C GLU A 40 22.51 -16.24 6.46
N LYS A 41 23.01 -16.77 5.35
CA LYS A 41 24.45 -16.76 5.07
C LYS A 41 24.99 -15.35 4.85
N ALA A 42 24.19 -14.48 4.24
CA ALA A 42 24.52 -13.07 4.09
C ALA A 42 24.67 -12.36 5.44
N LYS A 43 23.76 -12.63 6.41
CA LYS A 43 23.86 -12.10 7.77
C LYS A 43 25.19 -12.52 8.43
N GLU A 44 25.52 -13.80 8.34
CA GLU A 44 26.79 -14.30 8.89
C GLU A 44 28.00 -13.50 8.35
N TYR A 45 28.05 -13.31 7.04
CA TYR A 45 29.13 -12.56 6.42
C TYR A 45 29.12 -11.07 6.81
N TYR A 46 27.97 -10.40 6.81
CA TYR A 46 27.90 -9.00 7.23
C TYR A 46 28.26 -8.79 8.69
N GLU A 47 27.92 -9.72 9.59
CA GLU A 47 28.34 -9.67 10.98
C GLU A 47 29.86 -9.81 11.14
N MET A 48 30.49 -10.62 10.31
CA MET A 48 31.95 -10.81 10.34
C MET A 48 32.71 -9.53 9.97
N VAL A 49 32.15 -8.62 9.16
CA VAL A 49 32.79 -7.36 8.78
C VAL A 49 33.26 -6.56 10.00
N SER A 50 32.41 -6.38 10.97
CA SER A 50 32.74 -5.61 12.19
C SER A 50 33.60 -6.43 13.17
N LYS A 51 33.48 -7.75 13.16
CA LYS A 51 34.31 -8.65 14.00
C LYS A 51 35.76 -8.69 13.49
N GLU A 52 35.95 -8.66 12.16
CA GLU A 52 37.28 -8.63 11.54
C GLU A 52 37.98 -7.29 11.76
N TYR A 53 37.29 -6.20 11.44
CA TYR A 53 37.86 -4.88 11.62
C TYR A 53 36.76 -3.83 11.87
N SER A 54 36.51 -3.52 13.13
CA SER A 54 35.42 -2.64 13.56
C SER A 54 35.51 -1.20 13.02
N ARG A 55 36.73 -0.74 12.68
CA ARG A 55 36.98 0.59 12.09
C ARG A 55 36.94 0.59 10.56
N SER A 56 36.56 -0.51 9.93
CA SER A 56 36.40 -0.59 8.48
C SER A 56 35.30 0.35 8.00
N LEU A 57 35.52 0.96 6.82
CA LEU A 57 34.47 1.72 6.12
C LEU A 57 33.27 0.86 5.75
N PHE A 58 33.44 -0.45 5.68
CA PHE A 58 32.36 -1.41 5.38
C PHE A 58 31.51 -1.76 6.62
N SER A 59 31.96 -1.48 7.85
CA SER A 59 31.19 -1.80 9.07
C SER A 59 29.84 -1.08 9.15
N PRO A 60 29.71 0.24 8.87
CA PRO A 60 28.41 0.89 8.82
C PRO A 60 27.55 0.39 7.64
N LEU A 61 28.15 0.08 6.49
CA LEU A 61 27.44 -0.48 5.34
C LEU A 61 26.88 -1.87 5.64
N ALA A 62 27.67 -2.75 6.24
CA ALA A 62 27.23 -4.08 6.67
C ALA A 62 26.06 -4.00 7.68
N ARG A 63 26.12 -3.09 8.65
CA ARG A 63 25.00 -2.85 9.58
C ARG A 63 23.73 -2.40 8.85
N GLY A 64 23.88 -1.53 7.84
CA GLY A 64 22.75 -1.14 6.97
C GLY A 64 22.13 -2.34 6.26
N LYS A 65 22.95 -3.23 5.71
CA LYS A 65 22.49 -4.47 5.05
C LYS A 65 21.81 -5.44 6.02
N LEU A 66 22.36 -5.62 7.22
CA LEU A 66 21.72 -6.42 8.27
C LEU A 66 20.34 -5.88 8.64
N ASN A 67 20.20 -4.56 8.78
CA ASN A 67 18.91 -3.94 9.02
C ASN A 67 17.94 -4.14 7.84
N SER A 68 18.41 -4.02 6.60
CA SER A 68 17.59 -4.27 5.41
C SER A 68 17.08 -5.71 5.35
N ILE A 69 17.92 -6.69 5.68
CA ILE A 69 17.53 -8.10 5.76
C ILE A 69 16.45 -8.29 6.83
N LYS A 70 16.63 -7.72 8.01
CA LYS A 70 15.62 -7.78 9.08
C LYS A 70 14.28 -7.18 8.66
N LEU A 71 14.30 -5.99 8.03
CA LEU A 71 13.07 -5.35 7.53
C LEU A 71 12.37 -6.20 6.47
N TYR A 72 13.14 -6.90 5.63
CA TYR A 72 12.60 -7.83 4.65
C TYR A 72 11.91 -9.03 5.31
N GLU A 73 12.55 -9.62 6.31
CA GLU A 73 12.00 -10.74 7.09
C GLU A 73 10.72 -10.31 7.81
N ASP A 74 10.75 -9.18 8.52
CA ASP A 74 9.58 -8.63 9.22
C ASP A 74 8.40 -8.35 8.27
N ALA A 75 8.67 -7.88 7.05
CA ALA A 75 7.64 -7.65 6.04
C ALA A 75 7.10 -8.96 5.44
N SER A 76 7.98 -9.93 5.20
CA SER A 76 7.62 -11.25 4.69
C SER A 76 6.76 -12.04 5.70
N ASP A 77 7.12 -12.01 6.97
CA ASP A 77 6.35 -12.65 8.05
C ASP A 77 4.96 -12.00 8.19
N ALA A 78 4.86 -10.68 8.05
CA ALA A 78 3.58 -9.98 8.05
C ALA A 78 2.71 -10.38 6.86
N LEU A 79 3.27 -10.61 5.66
CA LEU A 79 2.52 -11.12 4.51
C LEU A 79 1.99 -12.53 4.76
N VAL A 80 2.81 -13.42 5.31
CA VAL A 80 2.38 -14.79 5.66
C VAL A 80 1.24 -14.75 6.68
N LEU A 81 1.29 -13.84 7.65
CA LEU A 81 0.20 -13.67 8.61
C LEU A 81 -1.09 -13.22 7.93
N HIS A 82 -1.04 -12.25 6.99
CA HIS A 82 -2.21 -11.85 6.19
C HIS A 82 -2.79 -13.02 5.40
N GLU A 83 -1.95 -13.81 4.73
CA GLU A 83 -2.39 -14.98 3.96
C GLU A 83 -3.07 -16.03 4.86
N ASN A 84 -2.54 -16.27 6.03
CA ASN A 84 -3.14 -17.19 7.01
C ASN A 84 -4.53 -16.71 7.47
N ILE A 85 -4.67 -15.42 7.78
CA ILE A 85 -5.96 -14.82 8.18
C ILE A 85 -6.99 -14.97 7.05
N ILE A 86 -6.61 -14.66 5.81
CA ILE A 86 -7.49 -14.80 4.63
C ILE A 86 -7.91 -16.27 4.46
N ASN A 87 -6.98 -17.20 4.54
CA ASN A 87 -7.26 -18.64 4.39
C ASN A 87 -8.19 -19.18 5.49
N ILE A 88 -8.05 -18.71 6.73
CA ILE A 88 -8.95 -19.05 7.83
C ILE A 88 -10.34 -18.50 7.56
N SER A 89 -10.46 -17.26 7.12
CA SER A 89 -11.74 -16.62 6.79
C SER A 89 -12.48 -17.38 5.69
N ILE A 90 -11.79 -17.75 4.60
CA ILE A 90 -12.39 -18.53 3.49
C ILE A 90 -12.84 -19.94 3.95
N LYS A 91 -12.10 -20.59 4.86
CA LYS A 91 -12.48 -21.89 5.39
C LYS A 91 -13.72 -21.80 6.28
N ASN A 92 -13.82 -20.73 7.08
CA ASN A 92 -14.95 -20.51 7.97
C ASN A 92 -16.23 -20.17 7.22
N GLU A 93 -16.15 -19.46 6.08
CA GLU A 93 -17.31 -19.21 5.21
C GLU A 93 -17.85 -20.48 4.54
N LYS A 94 -17.02 -21.51 4.36
CA LYS A 94 -17.41 -22.80 3.80
C LYS A 94 -17.88 -23.83 4.85
N ALA A 95 -17.65 -23.57 6.11
CA ALA A 95 -18.07 -24.41 7.23
C ALA A 95 -19.28 -23.74 7.88
N ASP A 96 -20.48 -24.18 7.49
CA ASP A 96 -21.74 -23.83 8.13
C ASP A 96 -21.69 -24.37 9.58
N THR A 97 -21.14 -23.62 10.51
CA THR A 97 -21.37 -23.83 11.96
C THR A 97 -20.70 -22.76 12.84
N THR A 98 -21.51 -22.17 13.67
CA THR A 98 -21.28 -21.54 14.98
C THR A 98 -20.08 -22.09 15.76
N SER A 99 -18.89 -21.60 15.49
CA SER A 99 -17.83 -21.53 16.50
C SER A 99 -16.97 -20.30 16.23
N LEU A 100 -17.37 -19.21 16.84
CA LEU A 100 -16.58 -17.99 17.02
C LEU A 100 -15.39 -18.28 17.96
N ALA A 101 -14.41 -19.01 17.45
CA ALA A 101 -13.06 -18.95 17.95
C ALA A 101 -12.19 -18.31 16.85
N ILE A 102 -12.47 -17.05 16.59
CA ILE A 102 -11.46 -16.18 16.00
C ILE A 102 -10.41 -16.08 17.11
N SER A 103 -9.34 -16.90 16.98
CA SER A 103 -8.11 -16.62 17.67
C SER A 103 -7.81 -15.16 17.38
N GLN A 104 -7.62 -14.34 18.42
CA GLN A 104 -7.26 -12.93 18.34
C GLN A 104 -5.80 -12.82 17.81
N GLU A 105 -5.52 -13.36 16.64
CA GLU A 105 -4.30 -13.05 15.93
C GLU A 105 -4.45 -11.59 15.48
N LYS A 106 -3.65 -10.74 16.08
CA LYS A 106 -3.61 -9.32 15.79
C LYS A 106 -3.28 -9.17 14.31
N THR A 107 -4.22 -8.62 13.53
CA THR A 107 -3.96 -8.31 12.12
C THR A 107 -2.74 -7.41 12.02
N PRO A 108 -1.85 -7.61 11.05
CA PRO A 108 -0.72 -6.72 10.84
C PRO A 108 -1.18 -5.27 10.69
N ASP A 109 -0.45 -4.35 11.27
CA ASP A 109 -0.78 -2.92 11.21
C ASP A 109 -0.60 -2.35 9.79
N ARG A 110 0.22 -3.01 8.94
CA ARG A 110 0.51 -2.62 7.55
C ARG A 110 -0.35 -3.42 6.56
N SER A 111 -0.83 -2.73 5.52
CA SER A 111 -1.61 -3.35 4.44
C SER A 111 -0.74 -4.21 3.52
N ILE A 112 -1.35 -5.18 2.82
CA ILE A 112 -0.63 -6.04 1.87
C ILE A 112 0.07 -5.22 0.76
N PRO A 113 -0.55 -4.24 0.09
CA PRO A 113 0.16 -3.41 -0.90
C PRO A 113 1.30 -2.59 -0.30
N GLU A 114 1.20 -2.15 0.95
CA GLU A 114 2.30 -1.49 1.66
C GLU A 114 3.48 -2.44 1.88
N LEU A 115 3.20 -3.68 2.32
CA LEU A 115 4.22 -4.71 2.51
C LEU A 115 4.88 -5.11 1.19
N TYR A 116 4.10 -5.29 0.11
CA TYR A 116 4.65 -5.54 -1.23
C TYR A 116 5.56 -4.40 -1.68
N TYR A 117 5.15 -3.15 -1.46
CA TYR A 117 5.99 -2.00 -1.79
C TYR A 117 7.29 -1.98 -0.98
N GLN A 118 7.22 -2.22 0.33
CA GLN A 118 8.40 -2.27 1.19
C GLN A 118 9.39 -3.37 0.76
N ILE A 119 8.87 -4.57 0.45
CA ILE A 119 9.71 -5.66 -0.05
C ILE A 119 10.32 -5.28 -1.40
N ALA A 120 9.55 -4.71 -2.32
CA ALA A 120 10.04 -4.27 -3.61
C ALA A 120 11.16 -3.23 -3.51
N ASP A 121 11.03 -2.28 -2.60
CA ASP A 121 12.05 -1.25 -2.33
C ASP A 121 13.35 -1.88 -1.83
N LEU A 122 13.26 -2.82 -0.88
CA LEU A 122 14.41 -3.55 -0.36
C LEU A 122 15.08 -4.42 -1.44
N GLU A 123 14.28 -5.12 -2.25
CA GLU A 123 14.78 -5.95 -3.37
C GLU A 123 15.56 -5.11 -4.39
N ALA A 124 15.04 -3.93 -4.79
CA ALA A 124 15.71 -3.07 -5.77
C ALA A 124 16.95 -2.39 -5.19
N PHE A 125 16.78 -1.66 -4.09
CA PHE A 125 17.76 -0.68 -3.64
C PHE A 125 18.71 -1.22 -2.55
N SER A 126 18.26 -2.22 -1.77
CA SER A 126 19.12 -2.83 -0.76
C SER A 126 19.83 -4.07 -1.29
N PHE A 127 19.17 -4.90 -2.09
CA PHE A 127 19.68 -6.20 -2.52
C PHE A 127 20.07 -6.26 -4.00
N ASN A 128 19.78 -5.21 -4.79
CA ASN A 128 20.06 -5.14 -6.24
C ASN A 128 19.37 -6.26 -7.03
N ARG A 129 18.17 -6.67 -6.61
CA ARG A 129 17.37 -7.73 -7.22
C ARG A 129 16.16 -7.13 -7.95
N HIS A 130 16.44 -6.36 -8.99
CA HIS A 130 15.49 -5.54 -9.73
C HIS A 130 14.31 -6.36 -10.28
N ASP A 131 14.53 -7.57 -10.80
CA ASP A 131 13.43 -8.40 -11.33
C ASP A 131 12.45 -8.79 -10.24
N LYS A 132 12.93 -9.13 -9.04
CA LYS A 132 12.08 -9.45 -7.89
C LYS A 132 11.30 -8.25 -7.40
N SER A 133 11.93 -7.09 -7.40
CA SER A 133 11.24 -5.83 -7.11
C SER A 133 10.09 -5.58 -8.08
N ILE A 134 10.35 -5.70 -9.38
CA ILE A 134 9.31 -5.54 -10.43
C ILE A 134 8.15 -6.54 -10.23
N ASP A 135 8.45 -7.80 -9.86
CA ASP A 135 7.40 -8.80 -9.58
C ASP A 135 6.46 -8.34 -8.45
N TYR A 136 6.99 -7.82 -7.34
CA TYR A 136 6.18 -7.29 -6.23
C TYR A 136 5.40 -6.02 -6.60
N LEU A 137 6.03 -5.11 -7.35
CA LEU A 137 5.35 -3.89 -7.82
C LEU A 137 4.20 -4.22 -8.76
N LYS A 138 4.35 -5.21 -9.66
CA LYS A 138 3.27 -5.71 -10.51
C LYS A 138 2.11 -6.29 -9.72
N LYS A 139 2.36 -7.04 -8.64
CA LYS A 139 1.31 -7.53 -7.75
C LYS A 139 0.46 -6.40 -7.19
N ILE A 140 1.07 -5.26 -6.80
CA ILE A 140 0.30 -4.09 -6.36
C ILE A 140 -0.63 -3.60 -7.47
N LEU A 141 -0.14 -3.52 -8.71
CA LEU A 141 -0.92 -3.02 -9.84
C LEU A 141 -2.08 -3.95 -10.24
N GLU A 142 -1.86 -5.25 -10.13
CA GLU A 142 -2.79 -6.30 -10.59
C GLU A 142 -3.81 -6.68 -9.52
N GLU A 143 -3.35 -6.89 -8.28
CA GLU A 143 -4.18 -7.40 -7.19
C GLU A 143 -4.83 -6.28 -6.36
N TYR A 144 -4.22 -5.08 -6.35
CA TYR A 144 -4.66 -3.92 -5.55
C TYR A 144 -4.74 -2.63 -6.36
N PRO A 145 -5.46 -2.62 -7.51
CA PRO A 145 -5.48 -1.49 -8.46
C PRO A 145 -6.06 -0.20 -7.86
N LEU A 146 -6.76 -0.30 -6.73
CA LEU A 146 -7.35 0.84 -6.02
C LEU A 146 -6.51 1.30 -4.82
N SER A 147 -5.32 0.73 -4.62
CA SER A 147 -4.45 1.11 -3.52
C SER A 147 -3.76 2.45 -3.79
N GLU A 148 -3.53 3.22 -2.74
CA GLU A 148 -2.68 4.43 -2.76
C GLU A 148 -1.23 4.15 -3.22
N PHE A 149 -0.78 2.89 -3.10
CA PHE A 149 0.55 2.47 -3.53
C PHE A 149 0.69 2.29 -5.04
N VAL A 150 -0.39 2.34 -5.82
CA VAL A 150 -0.37 2.10 -7.28
C VAL A 150 0.48 3.14 -8.03
N ALA A 151 0.29 4.43 -7.75
CA ALA A 151 1.08 5.50 -8.36
C ALA A 151 2.55 5.42 -7.93
N LYS A 152 2.79 5.15 -6.65
CA LYS A 152 4.12 4.95 -6.07
C LYS A 152 4.84 3.75 -6.67
N ALA A 153 4.12 2.65 -6.90
CA ALA A 153 4.66 1.45 -7.53
C ALA A 153 5.11 1.73 -8.98
N ARG A 154 4.28 2.43 -9.78
CA ARG A 154 4.68 2.84 -11.14
C ARG A 154 5.91 3.74 -11.13
N PHE A 155 5.96 4.70 -10.23
CA PHE A 155 7.11 5.58 -10.07
C PHE A 155 8.40 4.79 -9.77
N ALA A 156 8.35 3.84 -8.83
CA ALA A 156 9.49 2.97 -8.53
C ALA A 156 9.91 2.13 -9.75
N MET A 157 8.94 1.58 -10.50
CA MET A 157 9.23 0.82 -11.73
C MET A 157 9.95 1.67 -12.78
N VAL A 158 9.56 2.94 -12.96
CA VAL A 158 10.28 3.85 -13.88
C VAL A 158 11.74 3.93 -13.49
N HIS A 159 12.04 4.22 -12.22
CA HIS A 159 13.43 4.32 -11.75
C HIS A 159 14.21 3.01 -11.88
N ILE A 160 13.59 1.88 -11.64
CA ILE A 160 14.25 0.57 -11.79
C ILE A 160 14.58 0.30 -13.26
N TYR A 161 13.65 0.54 -14.19
CA TYR A 161 13.89 0.37 -15.62
C TYR A 161 14.95 1.34 -16.13
N ASP A 162 14.90 2.61 -15.73
CA ASP A 162 15.92 3.61 -16.08
C ASP A 162 17.31 3.20 -15.59
N SER A 163 17.44 2.72 -14.37
CA SER A 163 18.71 2.27 -13.79
C SER A 163 19.31 1.06 -14.53
N ARG A 164 18.45 0.27 -15.19
CA ARG A 164 18.85 -0.88 -16.02
C ARG A 164 19.13 -0.51 -17.49
N GLY A 165 18.85 0.74 -17.87
CA GLY A 165 18.92 1.19 -19.27
C GLY A 165 17.77 0.68 -20.14
N ASP A 166 16.70 0.14 -19.55
CA ASP A 166 15.50 -0.29 -20.27
C ASP A 166 14.55 0.91 -20.46
N ILE A 167 14.97 1.78 -21.38
CA ILE A 167 14.28 3.06 -21.63
C ILE A 167 12.86 2.85 -22.17
N ASP A 168 12.61 1.80 -22.94
CA ASP A 168 11.29 1.53 -23.52
C ASP A 168 10.27 1.16 -22.44
N SER A 169 10.67 0.27 -21.51
CA SER A 169 9.83 -0.08 -20.37
C SER A 169 9.61 1.11 -19.44
N ALA A 170 10.67 1.89 -19.16
CA ALA A 170 10.58 3.11 -18.34
C ALA A 170 9.56 4.11 -18.92
N ASN A 171 9.67 4.43 -20.22
CA ASN A 171 8.76 5.34 -20.91
C ASN A 171 7.32 4.80 -20.94
N THR A 172 7.14 3.49 -21.10
CA THR A 172 5.81 2.88 -21.08
C THR A 172 5.13 3.06 -19.72
N VAL A 173 5.86 2.77 -18.63
CA VAL A 173 5.33 2.91 -17.28
C VAL A 173 5.15 4.37 -16.89
N LYS A 174 6.07 5.26 -17.30
CA LYS A 174 5.96 6.71 -17.12
C LYS A 174 4.68 7.24 -17.78
N LYS A 175 4.41 6.83 -19.03
CA LYS A 175 3.17 7.21 -19.71
C LYS A 175 1.93 6.71 -18.95
N GLN A 176 1.92 5.45 -18.48
CA GLN A 176 0.82 4.92 -17.68
C GLN A 176 0.61 5.70 -16.38
N LEU A 177 1.71 6.14 -15.72
CA LEU A 177 1.61 6.98 -14.52
C LEU A 177 0.95 8.31 -14.84
N PHE A 178 1.32 8.98 -15.91
CA PHE A 178 0.73 10.25 -16.32
C PHE A 178 -0.73 10.12 -16.78
N ASP A 179 -1.06 9.05 -17.50
CA ASP A 179 -2.43 8.84 -17.99
C ASP A 179 -3.41 8.47 -16.86
N LEU A 180 -2.97 7.66 -15.89
CA LEU A 180 -3.82 7.11 -14.84
C LEU A 180 -3.77 7.91 -13.52
N HIS A 181 -2.65 8.58 -13.25
CA HIS A 181 -2.43 9.33 -12.01
C HIS A 181 -1.82 10.72 -12.28
N PRO A 182 -2.45 11.54 -13.16
CA PRO A 182 -1.87 12.80 -13.61
C PRO A 182 -1.61 13.81 -12.48
N ASN A 183 -2.39 13.73 -11.40
CA ASN A 183 -2.30 14.65 -10.27
C ASN A 183 -1.52 14.09 -9.07
N SER A 184 -0.86 12.94 -9.24
CA SER A 184 -0.03 12.38 -8.17
C SER A 184 1.28 13.17 -8.04
N ASP A 185 1.77 13.28 -6.81
CA ASP A 185 3.10 13.88 -6.54
C ASP A 185 4.20 13.18 -7.36
N TYR A 186 4.01 11.89 -7.65
CA TYR A 186 4.95 11.08 -8.44
C TYR A 186 5.00 11.50 -9.92
N SER A 187 3.87 11.91 -10.50
CA SER A 187 3.83 12.44 -11.86
C SER A 187 4.52 13.79 -11.94
N GLN A 188 4.26 14.68 -10.99
CA GLN A 188 4.91 15.99 -10.89
C GLN A 188 6.41 15.86 -10.63
N TYR A 189 6.83 14.84 -9.88
CA TYR A 189 8.24 14.61 -9.60
C TYR A 189 9.03 14.13 -10.83
N LEU A 190 8.41 13.29 -11.69
CA LEU A 190 9.03 12.82 -12.93
C LEU A 190 9.09 13.88 -14.02
N ASP A 191 8.19 14.83 -14.00
CA ASP A 191 8.13 15.94 -14.95
C ASP A 191 7.54 17.18 -14.27
N PRO A 192 8.38 18.07 -13.73
CA PRO A 192 7.93 19.31 -13.09
C PRO A 192 7.18 20.27 -14.03
N GLU A 193 7.39 20.14 -15.35
CA GLU A 193 6.69 20.93 -16.37
C GLU A 193 5.42 20.21 -16.87
N PHE A 194 5.15 19.01 -16.36
CA PHE A 194 3.93 18.26 -16.68
C PHE A 194 2.72 19.09 -16.23
N ASP A 195 2.04 19.69 -17.21
CA ASP A 195 0.81 20.44 -16.98
C ASP A 195 -0.31 19.43 -16.65
N ALA A 196 -0.40 19.09 -15.37
CA ALA A 196 -1.47 18.26 -14.88
C ALA A 196 -2.78 18.94 -15.27
N LYS A 197 -3.59 18.28 -16.09
CA LYS A 197 -4.97 18.76 -16.36
C LYS A 197 -5.59 19.06 -15.00
N PRO A 198 -6.25 20.24 -14.86
CA PRO A 198 -6.86 20.60 -13.59
C PRO A 198 -7.68 19.41 -13.10
N ASN A 199 -7.41 19.01 -11.88
CA ASN A 199 -8.08 17.84 -11.29
C ASN A 199 -9.58 18.10 -11.36
N LEU A 200 -10.28 17.35 -12.21
CA LEU A 200 -11.71 17.51 -12.38
C LEU A 200 -12.45 17.43 -11.04
N GLN A 201 -12.02 16.52 -10.16
CA GLN A 201 -12.56 16.40 -8.82
C GLN A 201 -12.35 17.68 -8.01
N GLU A 202 -11.13 18.22 -7.99
CA GLU A 202 -10.81 19.47 -7.29
C GLU A 202 -11.59 20.66 -7.84
N SER A 203 -11.67 20.79 -9.17
CA SER A 203 -12.45 21.86 -9.80
C SER A 203 -13.93 21.79 -9.43
N LEU A 204 -14.50 20.58 -9.41
CA LEU A 204 -15.89 20.36 -9.02
C LEU A 204 -16.10 20.65 -7.52
N MET A 205 -15.13 20.31 -6.66
CA MET A 205 -15.18 20.64 -5.22
C MET A 205 -15.17 22.14 -4.98
N VAL A 206 -14.23 22.87 -5.62
CA VAL A 206 -14.13 24.34 -5.50
C VAL A 206 -15.40 25.01 -6.00
N GLU A 207 -15.96 24.58 -7.15
CA GLU A 207 -17.23 25.11 -7.65
C GLU A 207 -18.37 24.82 -6.66
N ALA A 208 -18.45 23.59 -6.12
CA ALA A 208 -19.48 23.20 -5.16
C ALA A 208 -19.43 24.05 -3.89
N GLU A 209 -18.25 24.26 -3.32
CA GLU A 209 -18.05 25.08 -2.12
C GLU A 209 -18.43 26.54 -2.37
N SER A 210 -18.08 27.09 -3.52
CA SER A 210 -18.37 28.48 -3.87
C SER A 210 -19.87 28.81 -3.93
N ILE A 211 -20.70 27.81 -4.24
CA ILE A 211 -22.15 27.97 -4.39
C ILE A 211 -22.97 27.31 -3.27
N LEU A 212 -22.33 26.65 -2.32
CA LEU A 212 -23.01 25.86 -1.29
C LEU A 212 -24.07 26.68 -0.53
N ASN A 213 -23.75 27.88 -0.13
CA ASN A 213 -24.65 28.76 0.61
C ASN A 213 -25.76 29.38 -0.26
N SER A 214 -25.49 29.59 -1.55
CA SER A 214 -26.42 30.25 -2.48
C SER A 214 -27.34 29.28 -3.22
N ASN A 215 -26.83 28.10 -3.52
CA ASN A 215 -27.56 27.04 -4.23
C ASN A 215 -27.14 25.64 -3.77
N PRO A 216 -27.60 25.21 -2.57
CA PRO A 216 -27.22 23.92 -2.00
C PRO A 216 -27.53 22.72 -2.91
N THR A 217 -28.67 22.77 -3.59
CA THR A 217 -29.08 21.68 -4.52
C THR A 217 -28.10 21.51 -5.70
N LYS A 218 -27.58 22.62 -6.25
CA LYS A 218 -26.56 22.58 -7.31
C LYS A 218 -25.22 22.13 -6.73
N ALA A 219 -24.83 22.62 -5.56
CA ALA A 219 -23.59 22.22 -4.89
C ALA A 219 -23.54 20.69 -4.66
N VAL A 220 -24.65 20.10 -4.18
CA VAL A 220 -24.74 18.64 -3.98
C VAL A 220 -24.57 17.85 -5.28
N LYS A 221 -25.10 18.37 -6.40
CA LYS A 221 -24.86 17.72 -7.70
C LYS A 221 -23.37 17.75 -8.09
N LEU A 222 -22.67 18.84 -7.81
CA LEU A 222 -21.23 18.97 -8.06
C LEU A 222 -20.42 18.05 -7.15
N TYR A 223 -20.74 17.96 -5.86
CA TYR A 223 -20.12 16.99 -4.94
C TYR A 223 -20.32 15.54 -5.39
N LYS A 224 -21.51 15.19 -5.88
CA LYS A 224 -21.77 13.86 -6.47
C LYS A 224 -20.92 13.61 -7.72
N SER A 225 -20.80 14.64 -8.57
CA SER A 225 -19.95 14.55 -9.77
C SER A 225 -18.47 14.42 -9.39
N ALA A 226 -18.02 15.13 -8.36
CA ALA A 226 -16.65 15.00 -7.84
C ALA A 226 -16.38 13.60 -7.29
N LEU A 227 -17.32 13.04 -6.51
CA LEU A 227 -17.22 11.66 -6.01
C LEU A 227 -17.23 10.63 -7.13
N SER A 228 -18.01 10.87 -8.20
CA SER A 228 -18.07 9.97 -9.36
C SER A 228 -16.84 10.09 -10.26
N ALA A 229 -16.22 11.27 -10.32
CA ALA A 229 -15.00 11.50 -11.12
C ALA A 229 -13.80 10.71 -10.58
N ASP A 230 -13.67 10.64 -9.25
CA ASP A 230 -12.67 9.82 -8.57
C ASP A 230 -13.17 9.43 -7.18
N SER A 231 -13.71 8.24 -7.04
CA SER A 231 -14.25 7.73 -5.78
C SER A 231 -13.17 7.34 -4.75
N LEU A 232 -11.90 7.39 -5.11
CA LEU A 232 -10.74 7.12 -4.26
C LEU A 232 -9.78 8.32 -4.20
N GLY A 233 -10.14 9.40 -4.88
CA GLY A 233 -9.36 10.62 -4.94
C GLY A 233 -9.31 11.35 -3.59
N LYS A 234 -8.39 12.29 -3.52
CA LYS A 234 -8.10 13.09 -2.32
C LYS A 234 -9.33 13.72 -1.67
N TYR A 235 -10.35 14.04 -2.45
CA TYR A 235 -11.55 14.74 -1.99
C TYR A 235 -12.79 13.84 -1.91
N ALA A 236 -12.64 12.53 -2.09
CA ALA A 236 -13.78 11.61 -2.16
C ALA A 236 -14.55 11.54 -0.83
N ASP A 237 -13.83 11.53 0.29
CA ASP A 237 -14.41 11.51 1.65
C ASP A 237 -15.17 12.80 1.96
N ILE A 238 -14.60 13.96 1.65
CA ILE A 238 -15.26 15.27 1.82
C ILE A 238 -16.52 15.34 0.95
N ALA A 239 -16.44 14.90 -0.31
CA ALA A 239 -17.57 14.89 -1.21
C ALA A 239 -18.68 13.95 -0.74
N ALA A 240 -18.34 12.73 -0.30
CA ALA A 240 -19.31 11.77 0.23
C ALA A 240 -19.99 12.30 1.50
N PHE A 241 -19.21 12.89 2.42
CA PHE A 241 -19.73 13.50 3.65
C PHE A 241 -20.66 14.68 3.35
N ALA A 242 -20.26 15.61 2.49
CA ALA A 242 -21.07 16.77 2.12
C ALA A 242 -22.41 16.36 1.52
N VAL A 243 -22.44 15.35 0.65
CA VAL A 243 -23.69 14.81 0.08
C VAL A 243 -24.54 14.15 1.14
N GLY A 244 -23.94 13.32 2.01
CA GLY A 244 -24.65 12.66 3.13
C GLY A 244 -25.27 13.69 4.07
N HIS A 245 -24.51 14.71 4.45
CA HIS A 245 -24.95 15.78 5.34
C HIS A 245 -26.10 16.61 4.75
N TYR A 246 -26.03 16.95 3.47
CA TYR A 246 -27.13 17.65 2.80
C TYR A 246 -28.44 16.84 2.87
N TYR A 247 -28.41 15.55 2.52
CA TYR A 247 -29.61 14.72 2.56
C TYR A 247 -30.13 14.48 3.98
N ASP A 248 -29.22 14.46 4.96
CA ASP A 248 -29.59 14.37 6.36
C ASP A 248 -30.35 15.64 6.82
N GLN A 249 -29.90 16.83 6.44
CA GLN A 249 -30.56 18.11 6.69
C GLN A 249 -31.94 18.20 6.01
N GLU A 250 -32.07 17.68 4.80
CA GLU A 250 -33.32 17.63 4.05
C GLU A 250 -34.26 16.48 4.51
N ALA A 251 -33.88 15.72 5.54
CA ALA A 251 -34.58 14.56 6.06
C ALA A 251 -34.82 13.45 4.99
N ILE A 252 -33.98 13.36 3.98
CA ILE A 252 -34.03 12.31 2.95
C ILE A 252 -33.14 11.14 3.40
N LEU A 253 -33.69 10.36 4.36
CA LEU A 253 -32.94 9.40 5.17
C LEU A 253 -32.22 8.32 4.33
N ASP A 254 -32.88 7.74 3.33
CA ASP A 254 -32.28 6.70 2.47
C ASP A 254 -31.02 7.19 1.76
N SER A 255 -31.07 8.42 1.25
CA SER A 255 -29.91 9.02 0.58
C SER A 255 -28.81 9.36 1.57
N ALA A 256 -29.15 9.90 2.75
CA ALA A 256 -28.17 10.18 3.79
C ALA A 256 -27.44 8.89 4.23
N ILE A 257 -28.18 7.82 4.52
CA ILE A 257 -27.66 6.50 4.89
C ILE A 257 -26.72 5.96 3.79
N LYS A 258 -27.13 6.08 2.52
CA LYS A 258 -26.29 5.65 1.39
C LYS A 258 -24.93 6.33 1.36
N TYR A 259 -24.88 7.67 1.50
CA TYR A 259 -23.63 8.41 1.38
C TYR A 259 -22.79 8.35 2.64
N TYR A 260 -23.36 8.28 3.83
CA TYR A 260 -22.61 7.96 5.04
C TYR A 260 -22.11 6.51 5.05
N GLY A 261 -22.85 5.57 4.45
CA GLY A 261 -22.43 4.19 4.25
C GLY A 261 -21.23 4.02 3.32
N TRP A 262 -20.93 5.01 2.48
CA TRP A 262 -19.74 5.02 1.63
C TRP A 262 -18.46 4.82 2.43
N PHE A 263 -18.37 5.42 3.64
CA PHE A 263 -17.19 5.29 4.51
C PHE A 263 -16.95 3.87 5.00
N SER A 264 -17.99 3.05 5.14
CA SER A 264 -17.85 1.63 5.50
C SER A 264 -17.24 0.81 4.34
N ALA A 265 -17.57 1.17 3.11
CA ALA A 265 -17.06 0.49 1.92
C ALA A 265 -15.63 0.92 1.58
N SER A 266 -15.32 2.22 1.73
CA SER A 266 -14.01 2.79 1.40
C SER A 266 -12.91 2.43 2.39
N LYS A 267 -13.27 2.01 3.61
CA LYS A 267 -12.33 1.74 4.73
C LYS A 267 -11.41 2.93 5.10
N THR A 268 -11.71 4.13 4.62
CA THR A 268 -10.96 5.35 4.93
C THR A 268 -11.22 5.77 6.39
N LYS A 269 -10.16 6.14 7.10
CA LYS A 269 -10.23 6.71 8.45
C LYS A 269 -9.82 8.18 8.38
N THR A 270 -10.81 9.05 8.26
CA THR A 270 -10.64 10.51 8.31
C THR A 270 -11.53 11.09 9.41
N GLU A 271 -11.38 12.36 9.72
CA GLU A 271 -12.28 13.05 10.67
C GLU A 271 -13.76 12.95 10.24
N TYR A 272 -14.02 12.94 8.92
CA TYR A 272 -15.36 12.77 8.38
C TYR A 272 -15.93 11.37 8.59
N SER A 273 -15.10 10.34 8.64
CA SER A 273 -15.53 8.96 8.81
C SER A 273 -16.13 8.72 10.20
N GLU A 274 -15.55 9.31 11.24
CA GLU A 274 -16.09 9.16 12.62
C GLU A 274 -17.49 9.77 12.75
N GLU A 275 -17.68 10.96 12.20
CA GLU A 275 -18.98 11.62 12.23
C GLU A 275 -19.99 10.91 11.33
N ALA A 276 -19.57 10.46 10.13
CA ALA A 276 -20.40 9.68 9.23
C ALA A 276 -20.91 8.38 9.90
N PHE A 277 -20.06 7.66 10.62
CA PHE A 277 -20.47 6.44 11.34
C PHE A 277 -21.46 6.73 12.47
N LYS A 278 -21.28 7.80 13.24
CA LYS A 278 -22.23 8.21 14.27
C LYS A 278 -23.60 8.53 13.67
N ARG A 279 -23.62 9.31 12.58
CA ARG A 279 -24.86 9.67 11.88
C ARG A 279 -25.52 8.44 11.24
N LEU A 280 -24.74 7.58 10.60
CA LEU A 280 -25.24 6.34 9.99
C LEU A 280 -25.94 5.44 11.04
N ALA A 281 -25.34 5.25 12.20
CA ALA A 281 -25.95 4.48 13.30
C ALA A 281 -27.28 5.10 13.78
N THR A 282 -27.30 6.42 13.95
CA THR A 282 -28.50 7.16 14.35
C THR A 282 -29.63 7.03 13.32
N LEU A 283 -29.33 7.31 12.03
CA LEU A 283 -30.29 7.27 10.94
C LEU A 283 -30.82 5.86 10.70
N SER A 284 -29.94 4.85 10.79
CA SER A 284 -30.35 3.44 10.68
C SER A 284 -31.32 3.02 11.80
N SER A 285 -31.12 3.54 13.01
CA SER A 285 -32.04 3.31 14.13
C SER A 285 -33.40 3.99 13.90
N VAL A 286 -33.40 5.24 13.40
CA VAL A 286 -34.62 5.97 13.06
C VAL A 286 -35.40 5.24 11.95
N MET A 287 -34.73 4.80 10.89
CA MET A 287 -35.36 4.05 9.79
C MET A 287 -36.00 2.75 10.27
N LYS A 288 -35.36 2.01 11.17
CA LYS A 288 -35.97 0.80 11.78
C LYS A 288 -37.20 1.12 12.58
N THR A 289 -37.27 2.28 13.23
CA THR A 289 -38.44 2.71 14.01
C THR A 289 -39.59 3.13 13.09
N LEU A 290 -39.29 3.79 11.96
CA LEU A 290 -40.27 4.25 10.99
C LEU A 290 -40.87 3.12 10.15
N ASN A 291 -40.06 2.08 9.84
CA ASN A 291 -40.44 0.94 9.03
C ASN A 291 -40.30 -0.39 9.79
N PRO A 292 -41.12 -0.66 10.80
CA PRO A 292 -41.04 -1.90 11.60
C PRO A 292 -41.35 -3.18 10.80
N ASP A 293 -42.00 -3.07 9.64
CA ASP A 293 -42.40 -4.22 8.81
C ASP A 293 -41.31 -4.77 7.89
N THR A 294 -40.16 -4.08 7.76
CA THR A 294 -39.03 -4.59 7.00
C THR A 294 -38.30 -5.77 7.67
N LEU A 295 -38.59 -6.00 8.96
CA LEU A 295 -38.04 -7.13 9.74
C LEU A 295 -38.89 -8.41 9.67
N LYS A 296 -40.03 -8.39 8.97
CA LYS A 296 -40.94 -9.56 8.88
C LYS A 296 -40.75 -10.41 7.62
N ASN A 297 -39.84 -10.07 6.74
CA ASN A 297 -39.57 -10.80 5.49
C ASN A 297 -38.22 -11.53 5.48
N GLU A 298 -37.77 -12.07 6.62
CA GLU A 298 -36.92 -13.23 6.59
C GLU A 298 -37.81 -14.45 6.39
N PRO A 299 -37.62 -15.27 5.33
CA PRO A 299 -38.38 -16.50 5.21
C PRO A 299 -38.01 -17.39 6.39
N LEU A 300 -39.01 -17.68 7.25
CA LEU A 300 -38.95 -18.84 8.12
C LEU A 300 -38.88 -20.06 7.22
N GLU A 301 -37.67 -20.60 6.99
CA GLU A 301 -37.53 -21.97 6.54
C GLU A 301 -38.08 -22.84 7.65
N GLY A 302 -39.28 -23.33 7.41
CA GLY A 302 -39.97 -24.32 8.22
C GLY A 302 -40.11 -25.59 7.37
N ASP A 303 -39.75 -26.69 8.03
CA ASP A 303 -40.01 -28.11 7.75
C ASP A 303 -39.21 -28.78 6.66
#